data_1b86f2556deedbf569af71bde6068234
#
_entry.id   1b86f2556deedbf569af71bde6068234
#
_cell.length_a   1.000
_cell.length_b   1.000
_cell.length_c   1.000
_cell.angle_alpha   90.00
_cell.angle_beta   90.00
_cell.angle_gamma   90.00
#
_symmetry.space_group_name_H-M   'P 1'
#
loop_
_entity.id
_entity.type
_entity.pdbx_description
1 polymer ?
#
loop_
_entity_poly.entity_id
_entity_poly.type
_entity_poly.pdbx_seq_one_letter_code
_entity_poly.pdbx_strand_id
1 'polypeptide(L)'
;MSDETSDVEFDDPDASYDDLDRETVDALADAERAMQEARERLAEVPAEVVVTNHVMGLYELAAIHLSASPPDLHQSVLAIDAVACLVDGLGERLGDDYPTMRDALNNIRLAFVQIKGQVAATMESSEPATD
;
A
#
# COMPACT_ATOMS: atom_id res chain seq x y z
N MET A 1 -42.54 -22.49 0.34
CA MET A 1 -41.43 -22.39 0.45
C MET A 1 -40.77 -21.07 0.41
N SER A 2 -40.17 -20.67 -0.64
CA SER A 2 -39.48 -19.42 -0.70
C SER A 2 -40.39 -18.22 -0.56
N ASP A 3 -41.67 -18.45 -0.62
CA ASP A 3 -42.61 -17.35 -0.56
C ASP A 3 -42.60 -16.63 0.77
N GLU A 4 -42.26 -17.35 1.82
CA GLU A 4 -42.37 -16.76 3.14
C GLU A 4 -41.47 -15.57 3.33
N THR A 5 -40.25 -15.70 2.89
CA THR A 5 -39.27 -14.65 3.13
C THR A 5 -39.62 -13.41 2.32
N SER A 6 -40.03 -13.57 1.08
CA SER A 6 -40.32 -12.42 0.26
C SER A 6 -41.58 -11.73 0.72
N ASP A 7 -42.54 -12.49 1.22
CA ASP A 7 -43.81 -11.91 1.61
C ASP A 7 -43.69 -11.00 2.81
N VAL A 8 -42.88 -11.42 3.77
CA VAL A 8 -42.73 -10.65 5.00
C VAL A 8 -42.19 -9.26 4.76
N GLU A 9 -41.21 -9.17 3.91
CA GLU A 9 -40.57 -7.89 3.68
C GLU A 9 -41.40 -6.92 2.90
N PHE A 10 -42.17 -7.43 1.96
CA PHE A 10 -42.89 -6.56 1.04
C PHE A 10 -44.34 -6.31 1.44
N ASP A 11 -44.78 -6.89 2.54
CA ASP A 11 -46.15 -6.72 2.96
C ASP A 11 -46.47 -5.32 3.42
N ASP A 12 -45.50 -4.63 4.00
CA ASP A 12 -45.72 -3.30 4.55
C ASP A 12 -44.76 -2.31 3.88
N PRO A 13 -44.98 -1.97 2.64
CA PRO A 13 -44.05 -1.11 1.94
C PRO A 13 -43.97 0.30 2.50
N ASP A 14 -45.07 0.82 3.00
CA ASP A 14 -45.07 2.21 3.42
C ASP A 14 -44.14 2.47 4.60
N ALA A 15 -44.28 1.66 5.63
CA ALA A 15 -43.46 1.86 6.83
C ALA A 15 -42.03 1.41 6.61
N SER A 16 -41.86 0.24 5.98
CA SER A 16 -40.53 -0.33 5.83
C SER A 16 -39.66 0.49 4.88
N TYR A 17 -40.21 0.85 3.78
CA TYR A 17 -39.44 1.55 2.76
C TYR A 17 -39.01 2.92 3.22
N ASP A 18 -39.90 3.63 3.90
CA ASP A 18 -39.57 4.96 4.38
C ASP A 18 -38.43 4.89 5.40
N ASP A 19 -38.48 3.91 6.30
CA ASP A 19 -37.44 3.77 7.30
C ASP A 19 -36.11 3.39 6.67
N LEU A 20 -36.14 2.45 5.71
CA LEU A 20 -34.90 2.04 5.04
C LEU A 20 -34.34 3.17 4.21
N ASP A 21 -35.17 3.89 3.52
CA ASP A 21 -34.69 5.02 2.72
C ASP A 21 -34.07 6.07 3.60
N ARG A 22 -34.67 6.33 4.75
CA ARG A 22 -34.17 7.34 5.66
C ARG A 22 -32.84 6.90 6.25
N GLU A 23 -32.75 5.64 6.66
CA GLU A 23 -31.50 5.11 7.19
C GLU A 23 -30.40 5.09 6.14
N THR A 24 -30.76 4.72 4.92
CA THR A 24 -29.79 4.69 3.84
C THR A 24 -29.28 6.09 3.52
N VAL A 25 -30.20 7.05 3.44
CA VAL A 25 -29.82 8.43 3.16
C VAL A 25 -28.94 8.97 4.28
N ASP A 26 -29.29 8.67 5.54
CA ASP A 26 -28.50 9.12 6.66
C ASP A 26 -27.10 8.50 6.64
N ALA A 27 -27.03 7.21 6.30
CA ALA A 27 -25.75 6.52 6.25
C ALA A 27 -24.88 7.09 5.13
N LEU A 28 -25.47 7.39 3.99
CA LEU A 28 -24.73 8.00 2.89
C LEU A 28 -24.25 9.39 3.26
N ALA A 29 -25.10 10.17 3.92
CA ALA A 29 -24.72 11.51 4.33
C ALA A 29 -23.60 11.47 5.34
N ASP A 30 -23.65 10.53 6.27
CA ASP A 30 -22.58 10.36 7.25
C ASP A 30 -21.29 9.96 6.58
N ALA A 31 -21.35 9.05 5.60
CA ALA A 31 -20.16 8.62 4.88
C ALA A 31 -19.56 9.77 4.09
N GLU A 32 -20.41 10.57 3.43
CA GLU A 32 -19.92 11.73 2.68
C GLU A 32 -19.26 12.74 3.60
N ARG A 33 -19.86 12.95 4.76
CA ARG A 33 -19.31 13.91 5.73
C ARG A 33 -17.96 13.42 6.24
N ALA A 34 -17.86 12.12 6.53
CA ALA A 34 -16.60 11.55 6.99
C ALA A 34 -15.52 11.67 5.93
N MET A 35 -15.85 11.42 4.67
CA MET A 35 -14.90 11.56 3.59
C MET A 35 -14.48 13.01 3.40
N GLN A 36 -15.43 13.93 3.50
CA GLN A 36 -15.13 15.34 3.38
C GLN A 36 -14.18 15.80 4.49
N GLU A 37 -14.44 15.37 5.71
CA GLU A 37 -13.58 15.72 6.83
C GLU A 37 -12.20 15.14 6.67
N ALA A 38 -12.11 13.90 6.14
CA ALA A 38 -10.82 13.28 5.89
C ALA A 38 -10.04 14.06 4.83
N ARG A 39 -10.73 14.50 3.77
CA ARG A 39 -10.08 15.31 2.75
C ARG A 39 -9.59 16.63 3.29
N GLU A 40 -10.37 17.26 4.14
CA GLU A 40 -9.98 18.53 4.74
C GLU A 40 -8.77 18.38 5.64
N ARG A 41 -8.74 17.30 6.42
CA ARG A 41 -7.58 17.03 7.27
C ARG A 41 -6.34 16.76 6.43
N LEU A 42 -6.51 15.99 5.36
CA LEU A 42 -5.37 15.68 4.50
C LEU A 42 -4.87 16.92 3.79
N ALA A 43 -5.78 17.81 3.40
CA ALA A 43 -5.38 19.03 2.72
C ALA A 43 -4.56 19.96 3.61
N GLU A 44 -4.68 19.82 4.94
CA GLU A 44 -3.92 20.63 5.86
C GLU A 44 -2.50 20.11 6.08
N VAL A 45 -2.24 18.85 5.71
CA VAL A 45 -0.92 18.26 5.85
C VAL A 45 -0.08 18.65 4.64
N PRO A 46 1.16 19.12 4.83
CA PRO A 46 2.01 19.40 3.66
C PRO A 46 2.19 18.16 2.80
N ALA A 47 2.13 18.37 1.49
CA ALA A 47 2.23 17.24 0.56
C ALA A 47 3.53 16.46 0.75
N GLU A 48 4.60 17.15 1.11
CA GLU A 48 5.89 16.48 1.30
C GLU A 48 5.83 15.43 2.42
N VAL A 49 5.01 15.67 3.45
CA VAL A 49 4.84 14.69 4.52
C VAL A 49 4.13 13.44 4.01
N VAL A 50 3.07 13.64 3.24
CA VAL A 50 2.31 12.51 2.69
C VAL A 50 3.17 11.71 1.71
N VAL A 51 3.88 12.40 0.83
CA VAL A 51 4.74 11.74 -0.15
C VAL A 51 5.84 10.97 0.57
N THR A 52 6.46 11.58 1.58
CA THR A 52 7.52 10.93 2.34
C THR A 52 7.01 9.64 3.00
N ASN A 53 5.81 9.69 3.56
CA ASN A 53 5.24 8.49 4.18
C ASN A 53 5.04 7.38 3.16
N HIS A 54 4.64 7.72 1.94
CA HIS A 54 4.50 6.71 0.90
C HIS A 54 5.84 6.14 0.47
N VAL A 55 6.86 6.99 0.38
CA VAL A 55 8.21 6.52 0.07
C VAL A 55 8.68 5.51 1.12
N MET A 56 8.46 5.83 2.39
CA MET A 56 8.86 4.92 3.46
C MET A 56 8.08 3.61 3.42
N GLY A 57 6.80 3.67 3.06
CA GLY A 57 6.02 2.45 2.88
C GLY A 57 6.56 1.58 1.76
N LEU A 58 6.97 2.18 0.66
CA LEU A 58 7.56 1.44 -0.45
C LEU A 58 8.92 0.86 -0.05
N TYR A 59 9.71 1.60 0.72
CA TYR A 59 10.96 1.09 1.25
C TYR A 59 10.73 -0.15 2.12
N GLU A 60 9.73 -0.09 2.99
CA GLU A 60 9.40 -1.23 3.82
C GLU A 60 8.96 -2.42 2.99
N LEU A 61 8.19 -2.16 1.93
CA LEU A 61 7.76 -3.22 1.04
C LEU A 61 8.96 -3.91 0.41
N ALA A 62 9.94 -3.13 -0.04
CA ALA A 62 11.16 -3.70 -0.60
C ALA A 62 11.89 -4.57 0.43
N ALA A 63 11.98 -4.07 1.66
CA ALA A 63 12.66 -4.80 2.72
C ALA A 63 11.94 -6.11 3.05
N ILE A 64 10.62 -6.07 3.04
CA ILE A 64 9.83 -7.27 3.31
C ILE A 64 10.11 -8.35 2.28
N HIS A 65 10.14 -7.98 1.01
CA HIS A 65 10.40 -8.97 -0.05
C HIS A 65 11.84 -9.46 -0.03
N LEU A 66 12.78 -8.58 0.30
CA LEU A 66 14.17 -9.01 0.43
C LEU A 66 14.39 -9.97 1.60
N SER A 67 13.60 -9.80 2.66
CA SER A 67 13.74 -10.62 3.88
C SER A 67 12.94 -11.90 3.83
N ALA A 68 12.19 -12.12 2.79
CA ALA A 68 11.37 -13.33 2.65
C ALA A 68 12.28 -14.56 2.47
N SER A 69 11.75 -15.72 2.74
CA SER A 69 12.47 -16.99 2.60
C SER A 69 11.74 -17.88 1.65
N PRO A 70 12.18 -17.99 0.41
CA PRO A 70 13.34 -17.31 -0.18
C PRO A 70 13.03 -15.85 -0.52
N PRO A 71 14.05 -15.03 -0.69
CA PRO A 71 13.83 -13.65 -1.08
C PRO A 71 13.11 -13.54 -2.42
N ASP A 72 12.21 -12.58 -2.52
CA ASP A 72 11.50 -12.33 -3.77
C ASP A 72 12.15 -11.14 -4.45
N LEU A 73 13.14 -11.43 -5.28
CA LEU A 73 13.95 -10.38 -5.90
C LEU A 73 13.14 -9.57 -6.90
N HIS A 74 12.22 -10.23 -7.59
CA HIS A 74 11.42 -9.55 -8.59
C HIS A 74 10.52 -8.48 -7.95
N GLN A 75 9.87 -8.84 -6.87
CA GLN A 75 8.99 -7.90 -6.18
C GLN A 75 9.79 -6.81 -5.47
N SER A 76 10.93 -7.19 -4.89
CA SER A 76 11.74 -6.21 -4.17
C SER A 76 12.33 -5.16 -5.12
N VAL A 77 12.75 -5.56 -6.32
CA VAL A 77 13.36 -4.59 -7.23
C VAL A 77 12.33 -3.60 -7.73
N LEU A 78 11.09 -4.02 -7.93
CA LEU A 78 10.04 -3.08 -8.32
C LEU A 78 9.85 -2.03 -7.24
N ALA A 79 9.79 -2.46 -5.99
CA ALA A 79 9.61 -1.52 -4.87
C ALA A 79 10.81 -0.60 -4.74
N ILE A 80 12.03 -1.12 -4.91
CA ILE A 80 13.24 -0.30 -4.84
C ILE A 80 13.23 0.73 -5.98
N ASP A 81 12.86 0.31 -7.17
CA ASP A 81 12.82 1.24 -8.30
C ASP A 81 11.78 2.33 -8.08
N ALA A 82 10.67 1.99 -7.46
CA ALA A 82 9.66 3.01 -7.12
C ALA A 82 10.21 4.03 -6.14
N VAL A 83 10.90 3.57 -5.10
CA VAL A 83 11.56 4.47 -4.16
C VAL A 83 12.57 5.35 -4.91
N ALA A 84 13.36 4.75 -5.78
CA ALA A 84 14.37 5.48 -6.53
C ALA A 84 13.75 6.56 -7.40
N CYS A 85 12.65 6.23 -8.08
CA CYS A 85 11.99 7.22 -8.93
C CYS A 85 11.51 8.42 -8.12
N LEU A 86 10.98 8.18 -6.94
CA LEU A 86 10.48 9.25 -6.10
C LEU A 86 11.61 10.04 -5.45
N VAL A 87 12.58 9.35 -4.87
CA VAL A 87 13.66 10.03 -4.14
C VAL A 87 14.56 10.80 -5.10
N ASP A 88 15.00 10.14 -6.17
CA ASP A 88 15.90 10.79 -7.11
C ASP A 88 15.18 11.87 -7.91
N GLY A 89 13.92 11.61 -8.25
CA GLY A 89 13.16 12.57 -9.04
C GLY A 89 12.74 13.82 -8.28
N LEU A 90 12.40 13.67 -7.02
CA LEU A 90 11.91 14.79 -6.21
C LEU A 90 13.01 15.49 -5.45
N GLY A 91 14.03 14.77 -5.03
CA GLY A 91 15.17 15.38 -4.36
C GLY A 91 14.77 16.20 -3.15
N GLU A 92 15.31 17.41 -3.09
CA GLU A 92 15.09 18.29 -1.94
C GLU A 92 13.63 18.71 -1.77
N ARG A 93 12.81 18.50 -2.77
CA ARG A 93 11.37 18.76 -2.64
C ARG A 93 10.72 17.85 -1.62
N LEU A 94 11.37 16.77 -1.25
CA LEU A 94 10.88 15.88 -0.19
C LEU A 94 11.07 16.47 1.21
N GLY A 95 11.78 17.59 1.31
CA GLY A 95 11.94 18.26 2.58
C GLY A 95 13.15 17.78 3.36
N ASP A 96 13.10 17.98 4.67
CA ASP A 96 14.23 17.71 5.55
C ASP A 96 14.60 16.23 5.59
N ASP A 97 13.67 15.35 5.24
CA ASP A 97 13.93 13.91 5.27
C ASP A 97 14.64 13.41 4.02
N TYR A 98 14.85 14.28 3.03
CA TYR A 98 15.47 13.82 1.78
C TYR A 98 16.83 13.13 1.99
N PRO A 99 17.76 13.70 2.77
CA PRO A 99 19.05 13.01 2.94
C PRO A 99 18.90 11.64 3.56
N THR A 100 18.00 11.49 4.52
CA THR A 100 17.76 10.19 5.16
C THR A 100 17.18 9.19 4.16
N MET A 101 16.25 9.64 3.32
CA MET A 101 15.65 8.76 2.33
C MET A 101 16.65 8.38 1.25
N ARG A 102 17.52 9.30 0.87
CA ARG A 102 18.57 8.99 -0.10
C ARG A 102 19.51 7.93 0.46
N ASP A 103 19.89 8.07 1.73
CA ASP A 103 20.76 7.09 2.37
C ASP A 103 20.07 5.73 2.47
N ALA A 104 18.77 5.73 2.81
CA ALA A 104 18.01 4.48 2.88
C ALA A 104 17.95 3.81 1.51
N LEU A 105 17.75 4.59 0.46
CA LEU A 105 17.73 4.05 -0.89
C LEU A 105 19.06 3.39 -1.23
N ASN A 106 20.16 4.07 -0.94
CA ASN A 106 21.47 3.50 -1.20
C ASN A 106 21.69 2.23 -0.42
N ASN A 107 21.25 2.19 0.83
CA ASN A 107 21.41 1.01 1.67
C ASN A 107 20.59 -0.16 1.15
N ILE A 108 19.36 0.07 0.70
CA ILE A 108 18.54 -1.05 0.23
C ILE A 108 19.01 -1.54 -1.13
N ARG A 109 19.57 -0.65 -1.95
CA ARG A 109 20.19 -1.08 -3.21
C ARG A 109 21.37 -2.00 -2.93
N LEU A 110 22.19 -1.65 -1.94
CA LEU A 110 23.33 -2.49 -1.57
C LEU A 110 22.85 -3.81 -1.03
N ALA A 111 21.83 -3.80 -0.18
CA ALA A 111 21.27 -5.04 0.36
C ALA A 111 20.75 -5.93 -0.76
N PHE A 112 20.09 -5.32 -1.76
CA PHE A 112 19.57 -6.08 -2.88
C PHE A 112 20.70 -6.81 -3.63
N VAL A 113 21.78 -6.10 -3.91
CA VAL A 113 22.91 -6.69 -4.62
C VAL A 113 23.51 -7.84 -3.82
N GLN A 114 23.66 -7.65 -2.51
CA GLN A 114 24.22 -8.70 -1.66
C GLN A 114 23.34 -9.93 -1.62
N ILE A 115 22.03 -9.73 -1.47
CA ILE A 115 21.11 -10.86 -1.38
C ILE A 115 20.99 -11.55 -2.73
N LYS A 116 21.00 -10.77 -3.81
CA LYS A 116 21.00 -11.36 -5.15
C LYS A 116 22.22 -12.25 -5.36
N GLY A 117 23.38 -11.78 -4.88
CA GLY A 117 24.59 -12.59 -4.96
C GLY A 117 24.50 -13.86 -4.16
N GLN A 118 23.91 -13.79 -2.95
CA GLN A 118 23.73 -14.98 -2.13
C GLN A 118 22.80 -15.99 -2.77
N VAL A 119 21.71 -15.50 -3.37
CA VAL A 119 20.78 -16.37 -4.06
C VAL A 119 21.47 -17.07 -5.22
N ALA A 120 22.25 -16.33 -6.01
CA ALA A 120 22.95 -16.91 -7.15
C ALA A 120 23.97 -17.95 -6.68
N ALA A 121 24.69 -17.67 -5.58
CA ALA A 121 25.66 -18.61 -5.05
C ALA A 121 24.97 -19.88 -4.54
N THR A 122 23.82 -19.73 -3.89
CA THR A 122 23.07 -20.88 -3.41
C THR A 122 22.58 -21.75 -4.58
N MET A 123 22.12 -21.12 -5.65
CA MET A 123 21.67 -21.86 -6.81
C MET A 123 22.81 -22.60 -7.48
N GLU A 124 23.99 -21.98 -7.54
CA GLU A 124 25.15 -22.66 -8.11
C GLU A 124 25.57 -23.87 -7.30
N SER A 125 25.56 -23.73 -5.96
CA SER A 125 26.01 -24.86 -5.15
C SER A 125 24.98 -25.96 -5.07
N SER A 126 23.71 -25.70 -5.44
CA SER A 126 22.69 -26.73 -5.43
C SER A 126 22.59 -27.46 -6.75
N GLU A 127 23.29 -26.99 -7.78
CA GLU A 127 23.27 -27.69 -9.06
C GLU A 127 24.05 -29.01 -8.95
N PRO A 128 23.53 -30.07 -9.58
CA PRO A 128 24.27 -31.31 -9.56
C PRO A 128 25.56 -31.21 -10.35
N ALA A 129 26.57 -31.93 -9.90
CA ALA A 129 27.85 -31.93 -10.60
C ALA A 129 27.64 -32.54 -11.96
N THR A 130 28.17 -31.90 -12.99
CA THR A 130 28.12 -32.42 -14.35
C THR A 130 29.51 -32.84 -14.75
N ASP A 131 29.62 -34.11 -15.02
CA ASP A 131 30.92 -34.66 -15.41
C ASP A 131 30.91 -35.12 -16.84
#